data_738c5c93250bd540e8c932c6196d9203
#
_entry.id   738c5c93250bd540e8c932c6196d9203
#
_cell.length_a   1.000
_cell.length_b   1.000
_cell.length_c   1.000
_cell.angle_alpha   90.00
_cell.angle_beta   90.00
_cell.angle_gamma   90.00
#
_symmetry.space_group_name_H-M   'P 1'
#
loop_
_entity.id
_entity.type
_entity.pdbx_description
1 polymer ?
#
loop_
_entity_poly.entity_id
_entity_poly.type
_entity_poly.pdbx_seq_one_letter_code
_entity_poly.pdbx_strand_id
1 'polypeptide(L)'
;MPSVTRKIDIACSITEVWEVLAAFEGISEWAENVSHSCLLSKQLEGIGTCRRIQTGNSSVTEHVTRWEDSRSLAYEIRGLPPVFKHVLNTWSLEPSKIGVQLTLTIEIIPVRRPVTPIAGLACLAFGRINAGMLKDLKKFMQNVQPLKKIEDEISLLEQKIVELESRNE
;
A
#
# COMPACT_ATOMS: atom_id res chain seq x y z
N MET A 1 -20.33 5.45 -11.69
CA MET A 1 -19.86 5.24 -10.30
C MET A 1 -18.82 6.30 -10.01
N PRO A 2 -18.90 7.02 -8.87
CA PRO A 2 -17.85 7.97 -8.50
C PRO A 2 -16.52 7.24 -8.30
N SER A 3 -15.48 7.74 -8.95
CA SER A 3 -14.12 7.24 -8.80
C SER A 3 -13.12 8.39 -8.84
N VAL A 4 -12.01 8.26 -8.13
CA VAL A 4 -10.90 9.21 -8.15
C VAL A 4 -9.59 8.44 -8.21
N THR A 5 -8.76 8.80 -9.17
CA THR A 5 -7.43 8.22 -9.36
C THR A 5 -6.36 9.24 -9.02
N ARG A 6 -5.29 8.78 -8.37
CA ARG A 6 -4.06 9.53 -8.08
C ARG A 6 -2.87 8.73 -8.56
N LYS A 7 -1.84 9.43 -9.02
CA LYS A 7 -0.61 8.82 -9.54
C LYS A 7 0.61 9.50 -8.96
N ILE A 8 1.67 8.73 -8.79
CA ILE A 8 2.99 9.23 -8.41
C ILE A 8 4.07 8.34 -9.03
N ASP A 9 5.20 8.93 -9.42
CA ASP A 9 6.38 8.18 -9.82
C ASP A 9 7.36 8.08 -8.65
N ILE A 10 7.89 6.87 -8.45
CA ILE A 10 8.86 6.55 -7.40
C ILE A 10 10.11 5.98 -8.07
N ALA A 11 11.28 6.50 -7.67
CA ALA A 11 12.59 6.07 -8.20
C ALA A 11 13.07 4.78 -7.51
N CYS A 12 12.24 3.73 -7.58
CA CYS A 12 12.48 2.40 -7.03
C CYS A 12 12.05 1.36 -8.04
N SER A 13 12.49 0.12 -7.88
CA SER A 13 11.99 -0.99 -8.67
C SER A 13 10.55 -1.35 -8.30
N ILE A 14 9.84 -1.98 -9.22
CA ILE A 14 8.47 -2.47 -8.96
C ILE A 14 8.47 -3.47 -7.80
N THR A 15 9.48 -4.35 -7.75
CA THR A 15 9.61 -5.36 -6.70
C THR A 15 9.74 -4.74 -5.31
N GLU A 16 10.59 -3.72 -5.15
CA GLU A 16 10.78 -3.04 -3.86
C GLU A 16 9.49 -2.36 -3.38
N VAL A 17 8.76 -1.69 -4.26
CA VAL A 17 7.48 -1.07 -3.91
C VAL A 17 6.42 -2.13 -3.61
N TRP A 18 6.43 -3.24 -4.37
CA TRP A 18 5.51 -4.35 -4.13
C TRP A 18 5.73 -5.00 -2.78
N GLU A 19 6.96 -5.26 -2.37
CA GLU A 19 7.30 -5.83 -1.06
C GLU A 19 6.67 -5.02 0.08
N VAL A 20 6.70 -3.69 -0.01
CA VAL A 20 6.08 -2.80 1.00
C VAL A 20 4.56 -2.87 0.95
N LEU A 21 3.94 -2.92 -0.23
CA LEU A 21 2.49 -3.03 -0.36
C LEU A 21 1.97 -4.41 0.03
N ALA A 22 2.74 -5.47 -0.29
CA ALA A 22 2.43 -6.87 0.02
C ALA A 22 2.55 -7.16 1.52
N ALA A 23 3.44 -6.47 2.24
CA ALA A 23 3.43 -6.44 3.70
C ALA A 23 2.16 -5.74 4.19
N PHE A 24 0.99 -6.36 3.93
CA PHE A 24 -0.31 -5.72 4.05
C PHE A 24 -0.61 -5.20 5.46
N GLU A 25 -0.09 -5.86 6.49
CA GLU A 25 -0.17 -5.43 7.90
C GLU A 25 0.61 -4.12 8.16
N GLY A 26 1.74 -3.91 7.45
CA GLY A 26 2.72 -2.86 7.72
C GLY A 26 2.31 -1.44 7.31
N ILE A 27 1.07 -1.19 6.89
CA ILE A 27 0.63 0.13 6.41
C ILE A 27 0.85 1.26 7.44
N SER A 28 0.75 0.97 8.73
CA SER A 28 0.97 1.95 9.80
C SER A 28 2.44 2.41 9.94
N GLU A 29 3.37 1.72 9.30
CA GLU A 29 4.79 2.08 9.30
C GLU A 29 5.10 3.24 8.35
N TRP A 30 4.28 3.42 7.32
CA TRP A 30 4.53 4.40 6.29
C TRP A 30 3.37 5.37 5.99
N ALA A 31 2.10 5.00 6.24
CA ALA A 31 0.95 5.86 6.02
C ALA A 31 0.67 6.73 7.27
N GLU A 32 1.01 8.01 7.21
CA GLU A 32 0.91 8.94 8.36
C GLU A 32 -0.51 9.06 8.92
N ASN A 33 -1.54 8.78 8.10
CA ASN A 33 -2.94 8.81 8.52
C ASN A 33 -3.42 7.54 9.22
N VAL A 34 -2.60 6.48 9.27
CA VAL A 34 -2.92 5.20 9.92
C VAL A 34 -2.16 5.09 11.23
N SER A 35 -2.87 5.15 12.35
CA SER A 35 -2.27 5.08 13.68
C SER A 35 -2.01 3.64 14.15
N HIS A 36 -2.74 2.66 13.62
CA HIS A 36 -2.59 1.25 13.96
C HIS A 36 -3.12 0.35 12.85
N SER A 37 -2.45 -0.78 12.65
CA SER A 37 -2.86 -1.84 11.73
C SER A 37 -2.63 -3.21 12.35
N CYS A 38 -3.54 -4.16 12.10
CA CYS A 38 -3.36 -5.56 12.49
C CYS A 38 -4.11 -6.48 11.52
N LEU A 39 -3.54 -7.65 11.25
CA LEU A 39 -4.22 -8.70 10.49
C LEU A 39 -5.36 -9.32 11.29
N LEU A 40 -6.46 -9.60 10.61
CA LEU A 40 -7.60 -10.35 11.13
C LEU A 40 -7.71 -11.74 10.49
N SER A 41 -7.06 -11.96 9.33
CA SER A 41 -6.97 -13.26 8.66
C SER A 41 -5.79 -14.08 9.17
N LYS A 42 -5.88 -15.42 9.04
CA LYS A 42 -4.76 -16.31 9.32
C LYS A 42 -3.68 -16.24 8.24
N GLN A 43 -4.08 -15.97 6.99
CA GLN A 43 -3.16 -15.80 5.88
C GLN A 43 -2.57 -14.38 5.91
N LEU A 44 -1.34 -14.24 5.48
CA LEU A 44 -0.61 -12.98 5.44
C LEU A 44 -0.75 -12.27 4.10
N GLU A 45 -0.98 -13.03 3.02
CA GLU A 45 -0.96 -12.56 1.62
C GLU A 45 -2.10 -13.15 0.82
N GLY A 46 -2.38 -12.53 -0.34
CA GLY A 46 -3.32 -13.03 -1.31
C GLY A 46 -4.78 -12.59 -1.08
N ILE A 47 -5.65 -13.06 -1.98
CA ILE A 47 -7.09 -12.78 -1.93
C ILE A 47 -7.69 -13.36 -0.64
N GLY A 48 -8.50 -12.57 0.07
CA GLY A 48 -9.11 -12.94 1.35
C GLY A 48 -8.29 -12.51 2.58
N THR A 49 -7.06 -12.02 2.41
CA THR A 49 -6.34 -11.35 3.49
C THR A 49 -7.16 -10.16 3.98
N CYS A 50 -7.25 -10.04 5.29
CA CYS A 50 -8.04 -9.00 5.94
C CYS A 50 -7.22 -8.34 7.03
N ARG A 51 -7.22 -6.99 7.04
CA ARG A 51 -6.66 -6.20 8.14
C ARG A 51 -7.68 -5.23 8.71
N ARG A 52 -7.47 -4.84 9.94
CA ARG A 52 -8.12 -3.70 10.57
C ARG A 52 -7.12 -2.55 10.62
N ILE A 53 -7.55 -1.37 10.21
CA ILE A 53 -6.78 -0.13 10.36
C ILE A 53 -7.55 0.85 11.24
N GLN A 54 -6.81 1.68 11.97
CA GLN A 54 -7.34 2.79 12.76
C GLN A 54 -6.81 4.10 12.20
N THR A 55 -7.72 5.04 11.98
CA THR A 55 -7.43 6.40 11.51
C THR A 55 -8.12 7.38 12.46
N GLY A 56 -7.36 8.05 13.31
CA GLY A 56 -7.91 8.88 14.38
C GLY A 56 -8.85 8.07 15.30
N ASN A 57 -10.09 8.51 15.44
CA ASN A 57 -11.10 7.85 16.27
C ASN A 57 -11.94 6.81 15.52
N SER A 58 -11.63 6.55 14.26
CA SER A 58 -12.37 5.61 13.42
C SER A 58 -11.54 4.38 13.10
N SER A 59 -12.18 3.23 12.99
CA SER A 59 -11.55 2.02 12.50
C SER A 59 -12.39 1.39 11.40
N VAL A 60 -11.69 0.85 10.40
CA VAL A 60 -12.30 0.13 9.28
C VAL A 60 -11.56 -1.20 9.06
N THR A 61 -12.19 -2.11 8.35
CA THR A 61 -11.54 -3.34 7.89
C THR A 61 -11.34 -3.28 6.38
N GLU A 62 -10.22 -3.81 5.93
CA GLU A 62 -9.87 -3.89 4.52
C GLU A 62 -9.70 -5.34 4.12
N HIS A 63 -10.45 -5.76 3.12
CA HIS A 63 -10.52 -7.14 2.64
C HIS A 63 -9.97 -7.22 1.22
N VAL A 64 -8.87 -7.95 1.04
CA VAL A 64 -8.23 -8.10 -0.27
C VAL A 64 -9.14 -8.85 -1.23
N THR A 65 -9.41 -8.26 -2.38
CA THR A 65 -10.28 -8.78 -3.45
C THR A 65 -9.51 -9.08 -4.74
N ARG A 66 -8.32 -8.50 -4.92
CA ARG A 66 -7.38 -8.78 -6.00
C ARG A 66 -5.97 -8.76 -5.48
N TRP A 67 -5.17 -9.70 -5.95
CA TRP A 67 -3.75 -9.80 -5.65
C TRP A 67 -3.02 -10.33 -6.88
N GLU A 68 -2.25 -9.50 -7.52
CA GLU A 68 -1.42 -9.82 -8.67
C GLU A 68 -0.01 -9.32 -8.37
N ASP A 69 0.92 -10.24 -8.09
CA ASP A 69 2.28 -9.93 -7.65
C ASP A 69 2.98 -8.93 -8.56
N SER A 70 3.57 -7.91 -7.93
CA SER A 70 4.28 -6.83 -8.61
C SER A 70 3.44 -6.04 -9.63
N ARG A 71 2.11 -6.16 -9.58
CA ARG A 71 1.22 -5.55 -10.57
C ARG A 71 0.01 -4.84 -9.97
N SER A 72 -0.76 -5.52 -9.13
CA SER A 72 -2.01 -4.94 -8.62
C SER A 72 -2.44 -5.55 -7.30
N LEU A 73 -2.87 -4.67 -6.40
CA LEU A 73 -3.51 -5.01 -5.12
C LEU A 73 -4.82 -4.23 -5.02
N ALA A 74 -5.95 -4.92 -4.80
CA ALA A 74 -7.20 -4.25 -4.53
C ALA A 74 -7.87 -4.81 -3.28
N TYR A 75 -8.53 -3.94 -2.54
CA TYR A 75 -9.26 -4.30 -1.33
C TYR A 75 -10.55 -3.50 -1.16
N GLU A 76 -11.52 -4.12 -0.54
CA GLU A 76 -12.79 -3.51 -0.14
C GLU A 76 -12.67 -2.97 1.28
N ILE A 77 -13.07 -1.72 1.48
CA ILE A 77 -13.10 -1.05 2.79
C ILE A 77 -14.50 -1.23 3.39
N ARG A 78 -14.57 -1.81 4.58
CA ARG A 78 -15.81 -2.05 5.34
C ARG A 78 -15.78 -1.32 6.69
N GLY A 79 -16.97 -1.09 7.27
CA GLY A 79 -17.12 -0.31 8.49
C GLY A 79 -17.37 1.17 8.22
N LEU A 80 -17.58 1.55 6.97
CA LEU A 80 -18.00 2.89 6.55
C LEU A 80 -19.53 3.07 6.71
N PRO A 81 -20.03 4.33 6.66
CA PRO A 81 -21.46 4.58 6.76
C PRO A 81 -22.29 3.76 5.75
N PRO A 82 -23.48 3.27 6.15
CA PRO A 82 -24.27 2.32 5.36
C PRO A 82 -24.89 2.90 4.07
N VAL A 83 -24.64 4.18 3.80
CA VAL A 83 -24.98 4.84 2.52
C VAL A 83 -24.09 4.37 1.37
N PHE A 84 -22.93 3.79 1.67
CA PHE A 84 -22.01 3.19 0.71
C PHE A 84 -22.20 1.68 0.69
N LYS A 85 -22.48 1.12 -0.49
CA LYS A 85 -22.62 -0.32 -0.67
C LYS A 85 -21.26 -1.00 -0.72
N HIS A 86 -20.34 -0.46 -1.51
CA HIS A 86 -18.96 -0.90 -1.63
C HIS A 86 -18.03 0.30 -1.76
N VAL A 87 -16.89 0.23 -1.13
CA VAL A 87 -15.78 1.16 -1.30
C VAL A 87 -14.52 0.34 -1.59
N LEU A 88 -13.95 0.54 -2.77
CA LEU A 88 -12.83 -0.23 -3.28
C LEU A 88 -11.62 0.68 -3.47
N ASN A 89 -10.48 0.27 -2.97
CA ASN A 89 -9.18 0.86 -3.29
C ASN A 89 -8.39 -0.11 -4.16
N THR A 90 -7.79 0.40 -5.23
CA THR A 90 -6.96 -0.39 -6.15
C THR A 90 -5.62 0.29 -6.35
N TRP A 91 -4.55 -0.41 -6.02
CA TRP A 91 -3.17 -0.08 -6.32
C TRP A 91 -2.78 -0.76 -7.63
N SER A 92 -2.10 -0.03 -8.50
CA SER A 92 -1.52 -0.58 -9.74
C SER A 92 -0.12 -0.05 -9.91
N LEU A 93 0.79 -0.93 -10.30
CA LEU A 93 2.21 -0.66 -10.51
C LEU A 93 2.52 -0.84 -11.99
N GLU A 94 3.13 0.17 -12.60
CA GLU A 94 3.56 0.15 -13.99
C GLU A 94 5.00 0.70 -14.10
N PRO A 95 5.84 0.19 -15.01
CA PRO A 95 7.15 0.77 -15.25
C PRO A 95 7.04 2.25 -15.64
N SER A 96 7.94 3.09 -15.13
CA SER A 96 8.06 4.49 -15.52
C SER A 96 9.50 4.84 -15.93
N LYS A 97 9.71 6.06 -16.45
CA LYS A 97 11.04 6.53 -16.87
C LYS A 97 12.06 6.60 -15.73
N ILE A 98 11.60 6.75 -14.50
CA ILE A 98 12.45 6.90 -13.30
C ILE A 98 12.39 5.71 -12.35
N GLY A 99 11.59 4.69 -12.65
CA GLY A 99 11.37 3.52 -11.81
C GLY A 99 9.98 2.96 -11.96
N VAL A 100 9.07 3.20 -11.01
CA VAL A 100 7.69 2.73 -11.02
C VAL A 100 6.69 3.88 -10.95
N GLN A 101 5.67 3.85 -11.80
CA GLN A 101 4.48 4.67 -11.64
C GLN A 101 3.45 3.91 -10.78
N LEU A 102 3.13 4.48 -9.65
CA LEU A 102 2.13 3.96 -8.74
C LEU A 102 0.80 4.70 -8.94
N THR A 103 -0.24 3.96 -9.18
CA THR A 103 -1.61 4.48 -9.35
C THR A 103 -2.48 3.95 -8.22
N LEU A 104 -3.19 4.85 -7.55
CA LEU A 104 -4.17 4.51 -6.52
C LEU A 104 -5.55 5.06 -6.92
N THR A 105 -6.49 4.15 -7.10
CA THR A 105 -7.87 4.47 -7.49
C THR A 105 -8.83 4.06 -6.38
N ILE A 106 -9.69 4.99 -5.99
CA ILE A 106 -10.82 4.71 -5.12
C ILE A 106 -12.12 4.76 -5.92
N GLU A 107 -12.97 3.77 -5.71
CA GLU A 107 -14.30 3.66 -6.29
C GLU A 107 -15.35 3.52 -5.18
N ILE A 108 -16.43 4.29 -5.27
CA ILE A 108 -17.53 4.25 -4.30
C ILE A 108 -18.83 3.90 -5.00
N ILE A 109 -19.44 2.82 -4.56
CA ILE A 109 -20.74 2.36 -5.04
C ILE A 109 -21.78 2.74 -3.98
N PRO A 110 -22.69 3.68 -4.25
CA PRO A 110 -23.76 4.03 -3.33
C PRO A 110 -24.84 2.93 -3.29
N VAL A 111 -25.54 2.85 -2.16
CA VAL A 111 -26.67 1.90 -2.01
C VAL A 111 -27.83 2.24 -2.96
N ARG A 112 -28.09 3.54 -3.19
CA ARG A 112 -29.18 4.04 -4.03
C ARG A 112 -28.72 5.22 -4.87
N ARG A 113 -29.35 5.42 -6.05
CA ARG A 113 -29.05 6.54 -6.96
C ARG A 113 -29.13 7.94 -6.32
N PRO A 114 -30.12 8.27 -5.44
CA PRO A 114 -30.17 9.58 -4.80
C PRO A 114 -28.95 9.92 -3.92
N VAL A 115 -28.18 8.91 -3.50
CA VAL A 115 -26.95 9.06 -2.67
C VAL A 115 -25.71 9.33 -3.51
N THR A 116 -25.80 9.28 -4.83
CA THR A 116 -24.65 9.47 -5.73
C THR A 116 -23.88 10.79 -5.51
N PRO A 117 -24.51 11.95 -5.25
CA PRO A 117 -23.77 13.19 -4.94
C PRO A 117 -22.94 13.07 -3.66
N ILE A 118 -23.48 12.43 -2.62
CA ILE A 118 -22.78 12.18 -1.35
C ILE A 118 -21.57 11.25 -1.60
N ALA A 119 -21.77 10.19 -2.38
CA ALA A 119 -20.69 9.30 -2.78
C ALA A 119 -19.61 10.03 -3.60
N GLY A 120 -19.99 10.99 -4.44
CA GLY A 120 -19.06 11.85 -5.18
C GLY A 120 -18.20 12.71 -4.26
N LEU A 121 -18.80 13.38 -3.27
CA LEU A 121 -18.07 14.18 -2.27
C LEU A 121 -17.15 13.30 -1.42
N ALA A 122 -17.63 12.14 -0.97
CA ALA A 122 -16.83 11.18 -0.23
C ALA A 122 -15.63 10.70 -1.08
N CYS A 123 -15.85 10.41 -2.36
CA CYS A 123 -14.80 10.00 -3.29
C CYS A 123 -13.69 11.08 -3.43
N LEU A 124 -14.06 12.35 -3.45
CA LEU A 124 -13.09 13.46 -3.46
C LEU A 124 -12.31 13.53 -2.14
N ALA A 125 -12.98 13.34 -1.00
CA ALA A 125 -12.33 13.33 0.32
C ALA A 125 -11.33 12.16 0.43
N PHE A 126 -11.75 10.94 0.11
CA PHE A 126 -10.87 9.77 0.06
C PHE A 126 -9.75 9.93 -0.97
N GLY A 127 -10.02 10.58 -2.10
CA GLY A 127 -8.99 10.88 -3.10
C GLY A 127 -7.89 11.81 -2.58
N ARG A 128 -8.18 12.68 -1.59
CA ARG A 128 -7.16 13.48 -0.88
C ARG A 128 -6.35 12.61 0.08
N ILE A 129 -6.99 11.71 0.80
CA ILE A 129 -6.33 10.73 1.66
C ILE A 129 -5.38 9.86 0.81
N ASN A 130 -5.86 9.33 -0.30
CA ASN A 130 -5.05 8.52 -1.22
C ASN A 130 -3.85 9.30 -1.78
N ALA A 131 -4.01 10.60 -2.05
CA ALA A 131 -2.88 11.45 -2.46
C ALA A 131 -1.83 11.63 -1.35
N GLY A 132 -2.26 11.70 -0.09
CA GLY A 132 -1.38 11.67 1.08
C GLY A 132 -0.62 10.34 1.16
N MET A 133 -1.33 9.23 1.15
CA MET A 133 -0.75 7.88 1.21
C MET A 133 0.31 7.63 0.12
N LEU A 134 0.07 8.09 -1.11
CA LEU A 134 1.07 7.98 -2.19
C LEU A 134 2.35 8.77 -1.88
N LYS A 135 2.23 9.96 -1.28
CA LYS A 135 3.37 10.78 -0.87
C LYS A 135 4.12 10.14 0.30
N ASP A 136 3.38 9.63 1.28
CA ASP A 136 3.94 8.97 2.45
C ASP A 136 4.73 7.72 2.04
N LEU A 137 4.15 6.89 1.15
CA LEU A 137 4.85 5.73 0.60
C LEU A 137 6.11 6.13 -0.17
N LYS A 138 6.04 7.17 -1.02
CA LYS A 138 7.23 7.67 -1.72
C LYS A 138 8.32 8.12 -0.76
N LYS A 139 7.97 8.87 0.28
CA LYS A 139 8.90 9.34 1.32
C LYS A 139 9.52 8.16 2.08
N PHE A 140 8.70 7.17 2.45
CA PHE A 140 9.15 5.94 3.09
C PHE A 140 10.17 5.19 2.23
N MET A 141 9.86 4.95 0.96
CA MET A 141 10.76 4.28 0.02
C MET A 141 12.10 5.01 -0.14
N GLN A 142 12.08 6.36 -0.20
CA GLN A 142 13.29 7.16 -0.29
C GLN A 142 14.17 7.08 0.96
N ASN A 143 13.59 6.83 2.13
CA ASN A 143 14.32 6.69 3.39
C ASN A 143 14.85 5.27 3.60
N VAL A 144 14.13 4.26 3.13
CA VAL A 144 14.49 2.83 3.33
C VAL A 144 15.57 2.38 2.36
N GLN A 145 15.58 2.87 1.12
CA GLN A 145 16.58 2.45 0.11
C GLN A 145 18.04 2.63 0.52
N PRO A 146 18.46 3.77 1.10
CA PRO A 146 19.85 3.94 1.52
C PRO A 146 20.26 2.94 2.61
N LEU A 147 19.34 2.61 3.53
CA LEU A 147 19.59 1.66 4.62
C LEU A 147 19.76 0.23 4.08
N LYS A 148 18.85 -0.20 3.20
CA LYS A 148 18.93 -1.52 2.57
C LYS A 148 20.22 -1.70 1.77
N LYS A 149 20.65 -0.66 1.05
CA LYS A 149 21.93 -0.70 0.32
C LYS A 149 23.14 -0.87 1.24
N ILE A 150 23.14 -0.21 2.40
CA ILE A 150 24.20 -0.35 3.40
C ILE A 150 24.19 -1.76 4.00
N GLU A 151 23.03 -2.31 4.31
CA GLU A 151 22.87 -3.68 4.81
C GLU A 151 23.40 -4.71 3.80
N ASP A 152 23.09 -4.57 2.51
CA ASP A 152 23.59 -5.42 1.44
C ASP A 152 25.12 -5.33 1.31
N GLU A 153 25.70 -4.12 1.42
CA GLU A 153 27.16 -3.92 1.40
C GLU A 153 27.84 -4.56 2.62
N ILE A 154 27.25 -4.45 3.81
CA ILE A 154 27.75 -5.09 5.04
C ILE A 154 27.74 -6.61 4.88
N SER A 155 26.61 -7.20 4.43
CA SER A 155 26.50 -8.63 4.22
C SER A 155 27.53 -9.16 3.21
N LEU A 156 27.78 -8.42 2.14
CA LEU A 156 28.80 -8.79 1.16
C LEU A 156 30.22 -8.75 1.74
N LEU A 157 30.52 -7.77 2.61
CA LEU A 157 31.80 -7.68 3.29
C LEU A 157 32.00 -8.82 4.30
N GLU A 158 30.97 -9.17 5.06
CA GLU A 158 30.99 -10.30 5.98
C GLU A 158 31.29 -11.64 5.24
N GLN A 159 30.63 -11.87 4.10
CA GLN A 159 30.90 -13.05 3.27
C GLN A 159 32.37 -13.08 2.79
N LYS A 160 32.93 -11.93 2.37
CA LYS A 160 34.35 -11.87 1.97
C LYS A 160 35.30 -12.14 3.11
N ILE A 161 34.99 -11.71 4.32
CA ILE A 161 35.82 -11.97 5.51
C ILE A 161 35.87 -13.49 5.76
N VAL A 162 34.71 -14.14 5.79
CA VAL A 162 34.61 -15.61 5.99
C VAL A 162 35.40 -16.36 4.91
N GLU A 163 35.32 -15.93 3.65
CA GLU A 163 36.09 -16.54 2.56
C GLU A 163 37.60 -16.38 2.73
N LEU A 164 38.06 -15.22 3.20
CA LEU A 164 39.49 -14.96 3.45
C LEU A 164 40.02 -15.75 4.65
N GLU A 165 39.22 -15.89 5.70
CA GLU A 165 39.60 -16.69 6.88
C GLU A 165 39.75 -18.17 6.50
N SER A 166 38.82 -18.72 5.70
CA SER A 166 38.88 -20.12 5.24
C SER A 166 40.04 -20.41 4.27
N ARG A 167 40.67 -19.40 3.69
CA ARG A 167 41.85 -19.55 2.81
C ARG A 167 43.17 -19.52 3.57
N ASN A 168 43.16 -19.09 4.82
CA ASN A 168 44.36 -18.98 5.67
C ASN A 168 44.53 -20.16 6.65
N GLU A 169 43.58 -21.10 6.65
CA GLU A 169 43.68 -22.40 7.30
C GLU A 169 44.18 -23.50 6.32
#